data_3899ae5e1b6f10b88f354e11bb412c66
#
_entry.id   3899ae5e1b6f10b88f354e11bb412c66
#
_cell.length_a   1.000
_cell.length_b   1.000
_cell.length_c   1.000
_cell.angle_alpha   90.00
_cell.angle_beta   90.00
_cell.angle_gamma   90.00
#
_symmetry.space_group_name_H-M   'P 1'
#
loop_
_entity.id
_entity.type
_entity.pdbx_description
1 polymer ?
#
loop_
_entity_poly.entity_id
_entity_poly.type
_entity_poly.pdbx_seq_one_letter_code
_entity_poly.pdbx_strand_id
1 'polypeptide(L)'
;MRKVLSQETDLVAVNIDFTAAQGITEQGFFAPVARALKENFAGLWQTPEEVLSTTFDIGHEELVIIRDIEVFSHCEHHLTPFHGVAHVGYIPSGKITGLSKVARLVDLFARRPQVQERLTTQIADALVEILKPMGVI
;
A
#
# COMPACT_ATOMS: atom_id res chain seq x y z
N MET A 1 19.83 -1.41 -17.51
CA MET A 1 18.72 -2.19 -17.02
C MET A 1 17.78 -1.27 -16.22
N ARG A 2 17.14 -0.34 -16.94
CA ARG A 2 16.35 0.76 -16.34
C ARG A 2 15.06 0.92 -17.13
N LYS A 3 14.17 -0.09 -17.09
CA LYS A 3 12.87 0.02 -17.81
C LYS A 3 11.81 -0.93 -17.27
N VAL A 4 11.73 -1.14 -15.96
CA VAL A 4 10.85 -2.20 -15.45
C VAL A 4 9.66 -1.69 -14.64
N LEU A 5 9.61 -0.44 -14.21
CA LEU A 5 8.53 0.00 -13.31
C LEU A 5 7.92 1.37 -13.66
N SER A 6 7.86 1.74 -14.93
CA SER A 6 7.28 3.04 -15.31
C SER A 6 5.88 2.98 -15.92
N GLN A 7 5.25 1.81 -15.98
CA GLN A 7 3.84 1.70 -16.41
C GLN A 7 3.12 0.63 -15.58
N GLU A 8 1.95 0.95 -15.11
CA GLU A 8 1.08 0.14 -14.22
C GLU A 8 0.63 -1.22 -14.77
N THR A 9 1.07 -1.61 -15.94
CA THR A 9 0.66 -2.85 -16.62
C THR A 9 1.77 -3.87 -16.80
N ASP A 10 3.02 -3.53 -16.52
CA ASP A 10 4.14 -4.46 -16.66
C ASP A 10 4.41 -5.19 -15.33
N LEU A 11 3.46 -6.02 -14.91
CA LEU A 11 3.81 -7.16 -14.08
C LEU A 11 4.75 -8.01 -14.94
N VAL A 12 6.05 -7.86 -14.70
CA VAL A 12 7.05 -8.78 -15.24
C VAL A 12 6.63 -10.16 -14.78
N ALA A 13 6.21 -11.01 -15.71
CA ALA A 13 6.09 -12.42 -15.43
C ALA A 13 7.49 -12.89 -15.04
N VAL A 14 7.73 -13.03 -13.73
CA VAL A 14 8.94 -13.68 -13.23
C VAL A 14 8.80 -15.13 -13.62
N ASN A 15 9.40 -15.48 -14.74
CA ASN A 15 9.48 -16.87 -15.20
C ASN A 15 10.58 -17.53 -14.39
N ILE A 16 10.23 -18.06 -13.21
CA ILE A 16 11.14 -18.84 -12.41
C ILE A 16 11.05 -20.28 -12.93
N ASP A 17 12.08 -20.73 -13.64
CA ASP A 17 12.18 -22.09 -14.09
C ASP A 17 12.64 -22.99 -12.94
N PHE A 18 11.70 -23.69 -12.30
CA PHE A 18 11.96 -24.68 -11.26
C PHE A 18 12.00 -26.12 -11.79
N THR A 19 12.37 -26.32 -13.04
CA THR A 19 12.41 -27.68 -13.64
C THR A 19 13.31 -28.67 -12.91
N ALA A 20 14.16 -28.20 -11.99
CA ALA A 20 15.04 -29.04 -11.17
C ALA A 20 14.38 -29.54 -9.84
N ALA A 21 13.21 -29.03 -9.47
CA ALA A 21 12.53 -29.49 -8.25
C ALA A 21 11.71 -30.77 -8.53
N GLN A 22 12.36 -31.92 -8.41
CA GLN A 22 11.69 -33.21 -8.56
C GLN A 22 10.54 -33.34 -7.54
N GLY A 23 9.33 -33.54 -8.03
CA GLY A 23 8.17 -33.83 -7.22
C GLY A 23 7.20 -32.68 -6.95
N ILE A 24 7.50 -31.46 -7.39
CA ILE A 24 6.55 -30.35 -7.29
C ILE A 24 5.86 -30.21 -8.65
N THR A 25 4.58 -30.54 -8.71
CA THR A 25 3.80 -30.28 -9.93
C THR A 25 3.61 -28.78 -10.13
N GLU A 26 3.65 -28.33 -11.38
CA GLU A 26 3.43 -26.93 -11.77
C GLU A 26 2.17 -26.36 -11.09
N GLN A 27 1.08 -27.11 -11.03
CA GLN A 27 -0.16 -26.72 -10.38
C GLN A 27 -0.09 -26.67 -8.85
N GLY A 28 0.75 -27.50 -8.22
CA GLY A 28 0.89 -27.57 -6.76
C GLY A 28 1.75 -26.44 -6.16
N PHE A 29 2.65 -25.87 -6.95
CA PHE A 29 3.57 -24.83 -6.46
C PHE A 29 3.27 -23.43 -7.03
N PHE A 30 3.17 -23.29 -8.35
CA PHE A 30 3.06 -21.96 -8.96
C PHE A 30 1.73 -21.27 -8.67
N ALA A 31 0.62 -21.99 -8.64
CA ALA A 31 -0.68 -21.37 -8.39
C ALA A 31 -0.81 -20.78 -6.97
N PRO A 32 -0.39 -21.43 -5.88
CA PRO A 32 -0.34 -20.80 -4.55
C PRO A 32 0.59 -19.61 -4.48
N VAL A 33 1.79 -19.69 -5.08
CA VAL A 33 2.77 -18.58 -5.10
C VAL A 33 2.20 -17.38 -5.86
N ALA A 34 1.60 -17.60 -7.03
CA ALA A 34 0.97 -16.53 -7.81
C ALA A 34 -0.17 -15.84 -7.03
N ARG A 35 -0.99 -16.63 -6.32
CA ARG A 35 -2.04 -16.06 -5.45
C ARG A 35 -1.45 -15.24 -4.31
N ALA A 36 -0.44 -15.76 -3.63
CA ALA A 36 0.24 -15.06 -2.54
C ALA A 36 0.87 -13.74 -3.02
N LEU A 37 1.53 -13.74 -4.17
CA LEU A 37 2.09 -12.54 -4.77
C LEU A 37 0.99 -11.52 -5.13
N LYS A 38 -0.12 -11.99 -5.70
CA LYS A 38 -1.27 -11.13 -6.00
C LYS A 38 -1.86 -10.50 -4.74
N GLU A 39 -1.94 -11.23 -3.64
CA GLU A 39 -2.37 -10.72 -2.35
C GLU A 39 -1.36 -9.73 -1.76
N ASN A 40 -0.09 -10.09 -1.75
CA ASN A 40 0.98 -9.26 -1.18
C ASN A 40 1.13 -7.92 -1.93
N PHE A 41 0.84 -7.89 -3.21
CA PHE A 41 0.92 -6.69 -4.04
C PHE A 41 -0.45 -6.14 -4.46
N ALA A 42 -1.50 -6.43 -3.69
CA ALA A 42 -2.86 -5.99 -4.00
C ALA A 42 -3.00 -4.47 -4.15
N GLY A 43 -2.16 -3.69 -3.49
CA GLY A 43 -2.14 -2.23 -3.58
C GLY A 43 -1.76 -1.68 -4.97
N LEU A 44 -1.22 -2.51 -5.88
CA LEU A 44 -0.95 -2.10 -7.27
C LEU A 44 -2.24 -1.91 -8.08
N TRP A 45 -3.33 -2.53 -7.66
CA TRP A 45 -4.63 -2.49 -8.37
C TRP A 45 -5.70 -1.69 -7.61
N GLN A 46 -5.31 -0.98 -6.54
CA GLN A 46 -6.20 -0.16 -5.73
C GLN A 46 -5.81 1.31 -5.82
N THR A 47 -6.79 2.20 -5.68
CA THR A 47 -6.56 3.64 -5.68
C THR A 47 -6.87 4.26 -4.31
N PRO A 48 -6.14 5.32 -3.91
CA PRO A 48 -6.42 6.04 -2.67
C PRO A 48 -7.82 6.63 -2.62
N GLU A 49 -8.35 7.08 -3.75
CA GLU A 49 -9.68 7.66 -3.91
C GLU A 49 -10.77 6.66 -3.53
N GLU A 50 -10.62 5.39 -3.94
CA GLU A 50 -11.58 4.33 -3.58
C GLU A 50 -11.58 4.10 -2.06
N VAL A 51 -10.41 4.11 -1.44
CA VAL A 51 -10.26 3.91 0.00
C VAL A 51 -10.83 5.09 0.78
N LEU A 52 -10.49 6.31 0.41
CA LEU A 52 -10.90 7.55 1.09
C LEU A 52 -12.24 8.12 0.56
N SER A 53 -13.00 7.35 -0.20
CA SER A 53 -14.26 7.79 -0.83
C SER A 53 -15.33 8.28 0.15
N THR A 54 -15.28 7.82 1.40
CA THR A 54 -16.28 8.19 2.43
C THR A 54 -15.70 9.27 3.34
N THR A 55 -16.28 10.45 3.26
CA THR A 55 -15.96 11.58 4.13
C THR A 55 -17.20 12.09 4.83
N PHE A 56 -17.00 12.75 5.98
CA PHE A 56 -18.05 13.33 6.79
C PHE A 56 -17.73 14.81 7.01
N ASP A 57 -18.71 15.67 6.75
CA ASP A 57 -18.60 17.10 7.03
C ASP A 57 -19.22 17.37 8.39
N ILE A 58 -18.39 17.51 9.41
CA ILE A 58 -18.81 17.72 10.80
C ILE A 58 -18.19 18.96 11.43
N GLY A 59 -17.50 19.78 10.63
CA GLY A 59 -16.86 20.99 11.14
C GLY A 59 -15.73 20.75 12.15
N HIS A 60 -15.10 19.57 12.12
CA HIS A 60 -13.99 19.24 13.00
C HIS A 60 -12.68 19.85 12.49
N GLU A 61 -11.95 20.54 13.35
CA GLU A 61 -10.69 21.22 13.03
C GLU A 61 -9.54 20.85 13.98
N GLU A 62 -9.76 19.93 14.91
CA GLU A 62 -8.74 19.46 15.82
C GLU A 62 -7.91 18.33 15.21
N LEU A 63 -6.69 18.15 15.72
CA LEU A 63 -5.79 17.11 15.27
C LEU A 63 -6.38 15.70 15.47
N VAL A 64 -6.48 14.94 14.42
CA VAL A 64 -6.84 13.51 14.44
C VAL A 64 -5.56 12.69 14.30
N ILE A 65 -5.32 11.77 15.24
CA ILE A 65 -4.14 10.88 15.21
C ILE A 65 -4.60 9.43 15.27
N ILE A 66 -4.12 8.63 14.32
CA ILE A 66 -4.25 7.18 14.31
C ILE A 66 -2.86 6.59 14.53
N ARG A 67 -2.71 5.82 15.61
CA ARG A 67 -1.43 5.23 15.98
C ARG A 67 -1.44 3.73 15.84
N ASP A 68 -0.23 3.18 15.80
CA ASP A 68 0.02 1.73 15.85
C ASP A 68 -0.66 0.96 14.71
N ILE A 69 -0.66 1.57 13.51
CA ILE A 69 -1.14 0.91 12.30
C ILE A 69 -0.06 -0.07 11.85
N GLU A 70 -0.36 -1.36 11.87
CA GLU A 70 0.57 -2.37 11.40
C GLU A 70 0.90 -2.19 9.91
N VAL A 71 2.18 -2.30 9.59
CA VAL A 71 2.71 -2.18 8.22
C VAL A 71 3.44 -3.46 7.86
N PHE A 72 3.00 -4.12 6.81
CA PHE A 72 3.70 -5.22 6.17
C PHE A 72 3.93 -4.86 4.70
N SER A 73 5.18 -4.83 4.28
CA SER A 73 5.53 -4.41 2.93
C SER A 73 6.71 -5.22 2.39
N HIS A 74 7.05 -5.00 1.14
CA HIS A 74 8.18 -5.63 0.46
C HIS A 74 9.09 -4.57 -0.12
N CYS A 75 10.39 -4.70 0.17
CA CYS A 75 11.40 -3.84 -0.40
C CYS A 75 11.43 -3.97 -1.93
N GLU A 76 11.34 -2.84 -2.65
CA GLU A 76 11.32 -2.88 -4.12
C GLU A 76 12.61 -3.41 -4.75
N HIS A 77 13.75 -3.30 -4.05
CA HIS A 77 15.04 -3.72 -4.59
C HIS A 77 15.24 -5.24 -4.54
N HIS A 78 14.76 -5.89 -3.49
CA HIS A 78 15.06 -7.30 -3.20
C HIS A 78 13.81 -8.16 -3.02
N LEU A 79 12.61 -7.56 -3.02
CA LEU A 79 11.34 -8.21 -2.64
C LEU A 79 11.36 -8.86 -1.25
N THR A 80 12.33 -8.48 -0.42
CA THR A 80 12.40 -8.92 0.97
C THR A 80 11.29 -8.26 1.78
N PRO A 81 10.53 -9.01 2.57
CA PRO A 81 9.50 -8.43 3.42
C PRO A 81 10.12 -7.58 4.53
N PHE A 82 9.47 -6.49 4.88
CA PHE A 82 9.74 -5.72 6.08
C PHE A 82 8.42 -5.36 6.77
N HIS A 83 8.48 -5.12 8.06
CA HIS A 83 7.30 -4.79 8.86
C HIS A 83 7.63 -3.71 9.87
N GLY A 84 6.60 -3.05 10.35
CA GLY A 84 6.70 -2.00 11.34
C GLY A 84 5.33 -1.45 11.71
N VAL A 85 5.33 -0.23 12.21
CA VAL A 85 4.11 0.50 12.54
C VAL A 85 4.14 1.89 11.91
N ALA A 86 2.98 2.38 11.49
CA ALA A 86 2.79 3.74 11.05
C ALA A 86 1.93 4.50 12.05
N HIS A 87 2.23 5.79 12.20
CA HIS A 87 1.39 6.73 12.90
C HIS A 87 1.03 7.83 11.90
N VAL A 88 -0.25 8.13 11.80
CA VAL A 88 -0.76 9.10 10.84
C VAL A 88 -1.60 10.13 11.58
N GLY A 89 -1.24 11.40 11.42
CA GLY A 89 -2.02 12.50 11.95
C GLY A 89 -2.41 13.49 10.85
N TYR A 90 -3.59 14.08 10.98
CA TYR A 90 -3.98 15.19 10.12
C TYR A 90 -4.88 16.17 10.86
N ILE A 91 -4.82 17.43 10.46
CA ILE A 91 -5.71 18.49 10.95
C ILE A 91 -6.76 18.74 9.89
N PRO A 92 -8.02 18.33 10.10
CA PRO A 92 -9.07 18.51 9.09
C PRO A 92 -9.34 20.00 8.80
N SER A 93 -9.85 20.27 7.62
CA SER A 93 -10.44 21.56 7.23
C SER A 93 -11.97 21.45 7.12
N GLY A 94 -12.61 20.89 8.17
CA GLY A 94 -14.04 20.64 8.24
C GLY A 94 -14.46 19.20 7.84
N LYS A 95 -13.72 18.54 6.96
CA LYS A 95 -14.02 17.16 6.50
C LYS A 95 -13.11 16.14 7.18
N ILE A 96 -13.71 15.10 7.69
CA ILE A 96 -12.99 13.94 8.24
C ILE A 96 -13.30 12.68 7.44
N THR A 97 -12.46 11.67 7.62
CA THR A 97 -12.71 10.30 7.14
C THR A 97 -12.72 9.31 8.30
N GLY A 98 -13.26 8.12 8.07
CA GLY A 98 -13.23 7.08 9.10
C GLY A 98 -11.81 6.64 9.43
N LEU A 99 -11.52 6.39 10.71
CA LEU A 99 -10.18 5.96 11.17
C LEU A 99 -9.71 4.69 10.44
N SER A 100 -10.62 3.75 10.19
CA SER A 100 -10.34 2.53 9.42
C SER A 100 -9.94 2.80 7.97
N LYS A 101 -10.35 3.94 7.40
CA LYS A 101 -9.97 4.33 6.04
C LYS A 101 -8.52 4.76 5.97
N VAL A 102 -8.04 5.45 7.00
CA VAL A 102 -6.62 5.84 7.10
C VAL A 102 -5.74 4.59 7.25
N ALA A 103 -6.14 3.63 8.09
CA ALA A 103 -5.42 2.36 8.21
C ALA A 103 -5.39 1.58 6.88
N ARG A 104 -6.50 1.56 6.14
CA ARG A 104 -6.55 0.94 4.81
C ARG A 104 -5.71 1.66 3.77
N LEU A 105 -5.57 2.98 3.87
CA LEU A 105 -4.68 3.76 3.01
C LEU A 105 -3.22 3.36 3.23
N VAL A 106 -2.82 3.19 4.49
CA VAL A 106 -1.48 2.69 4.83
C VAL A 106 -1.27 1.29 4.25
N ASP A 107 -2.22 0.36 4.45
CA ASP A 107 -2.16 -1.00 3.91
C ASP A 107 -2.09 -1.01 2.37
N LEU A 108 -2.88 -0.16 1.70
CA LEU A 108 -2.87 -0.02 0.24
C LEU A 108 -1.46 0.29 -0.28
N PHE A 109 -0.80 1.30 0.27
CA PHE A 109 0.54 1.67 -0.17
C PHE A 109 1.61 0.69 0.30
N ALA A 110 1.44 0.07 1.47
CA ALA A 110 2.33 -0.98 1.97
C ALA A 110 2.31 -2.24 1.08
N ARG A 111 1.16 -2.56 0.48
CA ARG A 111 1.01 -3.67 -0.47
C ARG A 111 1.46 -3.32 -1.90
N ARG A 112 2.55 -2.56 -1.99
CA ARG A 112 3.30 -2.27 -3.22
C ARG A 112 4.77 -2.55 -2.98
N PRO A 113 5.60 -2.80 -4.02
CA PRO A 113 7.05 -2.76 -3.83
C PRO A 113 7.46 -1.36 -3.35
N GLN A 114 8.08 -1.27 -2.17
CA GLN A 114 8.29 0.01 -1.50
C GLN A 114 9.73 0.28 -1.06
N VAL A 115 9.98 1.56 -0.86
CA VAL A 115 11.01 2.09 0.05
C VAL A 115 10.30 2.94 1.09
N GLN A 116 10.83 2.99 2.30
CA GLN A 116 10.16 3.62 3.44
C GLN A 116 9.81 5.09 3.18
N GLU A 117 10.72 5.84 2.59
CA GLU A 117 10.56 7.27 2.30
C GLU A 117 9.40 7.52 1.33
N ARG A 118 9.31 6.70 0.27
CA ARG A 118 8.22 6.80 -0.69
C ARG A 118 6.88 6.36 -0.10
N LEU A 119 6.87 5.30 0.71
CA LEU A 119 5.66 4.84 1.40
C LEU A 119 5.07 5.97 2.25
N THR A 120 5.92 6.63 3.05
CA THR A 120 5.53 7.77 3.90
C THR A 120 4.99 8.93 3.07
N THR A 121 5.69 9.30 2.01
CA THR A 121 5.29 10.40 1.13
C THR A 121 3.96 10.10 0.43
N GLN A 122 3.77 8.92 -0.11
CA GLN A 122 2.54 8.54 -0.80
C GLN A 122 1.31 8.56 0.11
N ILE A 123 1.46 8.13 1.37
CA ILE A 123 0.37 8.20 2.36
C ILE A 123 0.01 9.65 2.65
N ALA A 124 1.01 10.50 2.89
CA ALA A 124 0.81 11.92 3.18
C ALA A 124 0.16 12.65 1.99
N ASP A 125 0.69 12.45 0.79
CA ASP A 125 0.20 13.11 -0.43
C ASP A 125 -1.25 12.72 -0.72
N ALA A 126 -1.61 11.45 -0.58
CA ALA A 126 -2.99 11.00 -0.78
C ALA A 126 -3.97 11.65 0.21
N LEU A 127 -3.57 11.82 1.48
CA LEU A 127 -4.39 12.53 2.46
C LEU A 127 -4.53 14.01 2.10
N VAL A 128 -3.43 14.65 1.68
CA VAL A 128 -3.45 16.07 1.26
C VAL A 128 -4.34 16.27 0.04
N GLU A 129 -4.22 15.41 -0.96
CA GLU A 129 -4.95 15.55 -2.22
C GLU A 129 -6.46 15.33 -2.05
N ILE A 130 -6.84 14.30 -1.28
CA ILE A 130 -8.25 13.87 -1.19
C ILE A 130 -9.00 14.61 -0.07
N LEU A 131 -8.41 14.74 1.12
CA LEU A 131 -9.08 15.36 2.26
C LEU A 131 -8.82 16.86 2.34
N LYS A 132 -7.78 17.37 1.70
CA LYS A 132 -7.35 18.78 1.73
C LYS A 132 -7.25 19.32 3.17
N PRO A 133 -6.55 18.63 4.07
CA PRO A 133 -6.44 19.02 5.46
C PRO A 133 -5.54 20.26 5.60
N MET A 134 -5.57 20.90 6.77
CA MET A 134 -4.66 22.01 7.09
C MET A 134 -3.21 21.54 7.29
N GLY A 135 -3.01 20.28 7.65
CA GLY A 135 -1.68 19.66 7.80
C GLY A 135 -1.77 18.15 7.96
N VAL A 136 -0.67 17.47 7.62
CA VAL A 136 -0.49 16.00 7.76
C VAL A 136 0.85 15.74 8.41
N ILE A 137 0.89 14.74 9.26
CA ILE A 137 2.10 14.25 9.92
C ILE A 137 2.11 12.74 9.95
#